data_de43a01efaef69a690104273452c9ef0
#
_entry.id   de43a01efaef69a690104273452c9ef0
#
_cell.length_a   1.000
_cell.length_b   1.000
_cell.length_c   1.000
_cell.angle_alpha   90.00
_cell.angle_beta   90.00
_cell.angle_gamma   90.00
#
_symmetry.space_group_name_H-M   'P 1'
#
loop_
_entity.id
_entity.type
_entity.pdbx_description
1 polymer ?
#
loop_
_entity_poly.entity_id
_entity_poly.type
_entity_poly.pdbx_seq_one_letter_code
_entity_poly.pdbx_strand_id
1 'polypeptide(L)'
;EGELFALLGVNGAGKTTTIRMLSCLSMPSSGEAFVCGKNCVGESYSVKSYIGISPQDTAVAGNLTVRENLEFMSKVYGFDKAKVKSRCDEMISLFNMNDVQNSRAKTLSGGYKRKLSIAMALITEPKVMFLDEPTLGLDVLARRELWQAIELLKGKVTIILTTHYMEEAEHLSDKIAIMLDGKIAEMGTLSELEKLSGKTGLEDVFVEIAERSKN
;
A
#
# COMPACT_ATOMS: atom_id res chain seq x y z
N GLU A 1 10.02 11.64 1.85
CA GLU A 1 10.08 10.55 2.84
C GLU A 1 8.96 10.71 3.86
N GLY A 2 8.35 9.57 4.29
CA GLY A 2 7.25 9.60 5.26
C GLY A 2 5.90 10.06 4.70
N GLU A 3 5.80 10.41 3.43
CA GLU A 3 4.58 10.88 2.76
C GLU A 3 3.71 9.69 2.34
N LEU A 4 2.39 9.85 2.42
CA LEU A 4 1.44 8.90 1.85
C LEU A 4 0.95 9.45 0.51
N PHE A 5 1.27 8.72 -0.55
CA PHE A 5 0.95 9.04 -1.92
C PHE A 5 -0.09 8.07 -2.48
N ALA A 6 -1.23 8.58 -2.96
CA ALA A 6 -2.24 7.76 -3.61
C ALA A 6 -2.11 7.80 -5.13
N LEU A 7 -2.12 6.64 -5.74
CA LEU A 7 -2.33 6.46 -7.17
C LEU A 7 -3.80 6.08 -7.42
N LEU A 8 -4.60 7.07 -7.77
CA LEU A 8 -6.04 6.98 -7.96
C LEU A 8 -6.38 6.74 -9.44
N GLY A 9 -7.31 5.86 -9.71
CA GLY A 9 -7.80 5.63 -11.08
C GLY A 9 -8.79 4.49 -11.16
N VAL A 10 -9.54 4.44 -12.26
CA VAL A 10 -10.48 3.34 -12.53
C VAL A 10 -9.77 2.00 -12.69
N ASN A 11 -10.53 0.91 -12.70
CA ASN A 11 -9.99 -0.41 -13.00
C ASN A 11 -9.41 -0.42 -14.41
N GLY A 12 -8.21 -1.00 -14.57
CA GLY A 12 -7.49 -1.00 -15.85
C GLY A 12 -6.64 0.25 -16.12
N ALA A 13 -6.68 1.30 -15.30
CA ALA A 13 -5.87 2.52 -15.49
C ALA A 13 -4.35 2.30 -15.43
N GLY A 14 -3.87 1.13 -14.97
CA GLY A 14 -2.43 0.81 -14.92
C GLY A 14 -1.81 0.85 -13.52
N LYS A 15 -2.58 1.14 -12.46
CA LYS A 15 -2.11 1.28 -11.07
C LYS A 15 -1.27 0.11 -10.57
N THR A 16 -1.84 -1.10 -10.59
CA THR A 16 -1.13 -2.35 -10.19
C THR A 16 0.10 -2.60 -11.05
N THR A 17 0.05 -2.31 -12.36
CA THR A 17 1.20 -2.45 -13.25
C THR A 17 2.34 -1.51 -12.83
N THR A 18 2.02 -0.28 -12.48
CA THR A 18 2.99 0.71 -11.97
C THR A 18 3.64 0.23 -10.67
N ILE A 19 2.84 -0.23 -9.69
CA ILE A 19 3.38 -0.82 -8.46
C ILE A 19 4.28 -2.02 -8.77
N ARG A 20 3.90 -2.90 -9.68
CA ARG A 20 4.71 -4.08 -10.05
C ARG A 20 6.06 -3.70 -10.66
N MET A 21 6.13 -2.63 -11.45
CA MET A 21 7.41 -2.12 -11.98
C MET A 21 8.27 -1.51 -10.88
N LEU A 22 7.70 -0.63 -10.03
CA LEU A 22 8.41 0.00 -8.92
C LEU A 22 8.89 -1.01 -7.86
N SER A 23 8.15 -2.09 -7.68
CA SER A 23 8.52 -3.18 -6.74
C SER A 23 9.39 -4.28 -7.36
N CYS A 24 9.89 -4.10 -8.58
CA CYS A 24 10.73 -5.06 -9.29
C CYS A 24 10.06 -6.44 -9.51
N LEU A 25 8.72 -6.47 -9.62
CA LEU A 25 7.95 -7.67 -9.97
C LEU A 25 7.68 -7.78 -11.47
N SER A 26 7.83 -6.68 -12.22
CA SER A 26 7.72 -6.63 -13.67
C SER A 26 8.76 -5.66 -14.22
N MET A 27 9.27 -5.94 -15.40
CA MET A 27 10.18 -5.01 -16.09
C MET A 27 9.35 -4.03 -16.93
N PRO A 28 9.72 -2.72 -16.96
CA PRO A 28 9.14 -1.77 -17.90
C PRO A 28 9.59 -2.12 -19.34
N SER A 29 8.72 -1.90 -20.33
CA SER A 29 9.05 -2.08 -21.75
C SER A 29 10.03 -0.99 -22.24
N SER A 30 10.01 0.18 -21.61
CA SER A 30 10.91 1.32 -21.90
C SER A 30 10.96 2.25 -20.69
N GLY A 31 11.92 3.17 -20.67
CA GLY A 31 12.12 4.10 -19.56
C GLY A 31 12.80 3.46 -18.36
N GLU A 32 12.93 4.22 -17.30
CA GLU A 32 13.62 3.83 -16.06
C GLU A 32 12.75 4.14 -14.84
N ALA A 33 12.92 3.36 -13.79
CA ALA A 33 12.27 3.56 -12.51
C ALA A 33 13.31 3.44 -11.38
N PHE A 34 13.20 4.31 -10.38
CA PHE A 34 14.11 4.36 -9.25
C PHE A 34 13.34 4.36 -7.93
N VAL A 35 13.78 3.55 -6.97
CA VAL A 35 13.29 3.56 -5.60
C VAL A 35 14.46 3.71 -4.65
N CYS A 36 14.42 4.69 -3.75
CA CYS A 36 15.54 5.03 -2.85
C CYS A 36 16.87 5.25 -3.59
N GLY A 37 16.83 5.84 -4.80
CA GLY A 37 18.00 6.09 -5.65
C GLY A 37 18.57 4.85 -6.35
N LYS A 38 17.88 3.70 -6.28
CA LYS A 38 18.27 2.44 -6.91
C LYS A 38 17.41 2.15 -8.12
N ASN A 39 18.03 1.75 -9.23
CA ASN A 39 17.32 1.38 -10.46
C ASN A 39 16.56 0.06 -10.27
N CYS A 40 15.25 0.07 -10.56
CA CYS A 40 14.37 -1.08 -10.35
C CYS A 40 14.71 -2.29 -11.25
N VAL A 41 15.40 -2.07 -12.37
CA VAL A 41 15.81 -3.15 -13.29
C VAL A 41 17.22 -3.63 -12.93
N GLY A 42 18.20 -2.72 -12.95
CA GLY A 42 19.61 -3.06 -12.76
C GLY A 42 20.02 -3.38 -11.33
N GLU A 43 19.31 -2.81 -10.33
CA GLU A 43 19.63 -2.96 -8.91
C GLU A 43 18.44 -3.54 -8.11
N SER A 44 17.64 -4.41 -8.75
CA SER A 44 16.40 -4.95 -8.18
C SER A 44 16.58 -5.63 -6.80
N TYR A 45 17.70 -6.27 -6.56
CA TYR A 45 18.02 -6.86 -5.25
C TYR A 45 18.12 -5.78 -4.15
N SER A 46 18.81 -4.68 -4.44
CA SER A 46 18.91 -3.54 -3.52
C SER A 46 17.56 -2.88 -3.29
N VAL A 47 16.76 -2.68 -4.35
CA VAL A 47 15.40 -2.13 -4.22
C VAL A 47 14.55 -2.98 -3.28
N LYS A 48 14.56 -4.31 -3.46
CA LYS A 48 13.76 -5.25 -2.65
C LYS A 48 14.13 -5.23 -1.16
N SER A 49 15.33 -4.81 -0.78
CA SER A 49 15.70 -4.65 0.63
C SER A 49 15.13 -3.38 1.28
N TYR A 50 14.64 -2.41 0.49
CA TYR A 50 14.07 -1.16 0.98
C TYR A 50 12.54 -1.13 0.95
N ILE A 51 11.89 -2.10 0.31
CA ILE A 51 10.46 -2.07 0.06
C ILE A 51 9.70 -3.15 0.81
N GLY A 52 8.47 -2.83 1.21
CA GLY A 52 7.44 -3.78 1.63
C GLY A 52 6.27 -3.74 0.64
N ILE A 53 5.64 -4.88 0.39
CA ILE A 53 4.52 -4.97 -0.55
C ILE A 53 3.37 -5.72 0.10
N SER A 54 2.19 -5.10 0.14
CA SER A 54 0.93 -5.80 0.40
C SER A 54 0.13 -5.82 -0.90
N PRO A 55 0.09 -6.94 -1.62
CA PRO A 55 -0.61 -7.04 -2.89
C PRO A 55 -2.13 -7.05 -2.71
N GLN A 56 -2.88 -6.86 -3.80
CA GLN A 56 -4.34 -6.89 -3.81
C GLN A 56 -4.88 -8.22 -3.25
N ASP A 57 -4.35 -9.36 -3.70
CA ASP A 57 -4.62 -10.66 -3.11
C ASP A 57 -3.74 -10.88 -1.87
N THR A 58 -4.34 -11.14 -0.73
CA THR A 58 -3.58 -11.31 0.51
C THR A 58 -2.67 -12.54 0.47
N ALA A 59 -1.35 -12.32 0.52
CA ALA A 59 -0.34 -13.39 0.50
C ALA A 59 -0.04 -13.90 1.93
N VAL A 60 -1.04 -14.51 2.59
CA VAL A 60 -0.88 -15.07 3.93
C VAL A 60 -0.88 -16.60 3.90
N ALA A 61 -0.02 -17.23 4.69
CA ALA A 61 0.04 -18.68 4.82
C ALA A 61 -1.14 -19.15 5.70
N GLY A 62 -2.21 -19.63 5.05
CA GLY A 62 -3.49 -19.93 5.71
C GLY A 62 -3.42 -20.96 6.85
N ASN A 63 -2.48 -21.90 6.81
CA ASN A 63 -2.30 -22.93 7.83
C ASN A 63 -1.45 -22.46 9.03
N LEU A 64 -0.72 -21.36 8.90
CA LEU A 64 0.00 -20.72 9.99
C LEU A 64 -0.93 -19.79 10.78
N THR A 65 -0.63 -19.57 12.04
CA THR A 65 -1.28 -18.54 12.87
C THR A 65 -0.84 -17.14 12.42
N VAL A 66 -1.51 -16.10 12.92
CA VAL A 66 -1.08 -14.69 12.71
C VAL A 66 0.37 -14.52 13.15
N ARG A 67 0.71 -14.95 14.37
CA ARG A 67 2.06 -14.84 14.92
C ARG A 67 3.08 -15.61 14.09
N GLU A 68 2.79 -16.85 13.70
CA GLU A 68 3.68 -17.66 12.87
C GLU A 68 3.94 -17.06 11.49
N ASN A 69 2.94 -16.42 10.85
CA ASN A 69 3.14 -15.68 9.60
C ASN A 69 4.15 -14.53 9.77
N LEU A 70 4.00 -13.75 10.85
CA LEU A 70 4.90 -12.63 11.17
C LEU A 70 6.32 -13.12 11.50
N GLU A 71 6.44 -14.16 12.32
CA GLU A 71 7.73 -14.78 12.64
C GLU A 71 8.43 -15.33 11.41
N PHE A 72 7.67 -15.99 10.52
CA PHE A 72 8.21 -16.52 9.28
C PHE A 72 8.85 -15.42 8.43
N MET A 73 8.12 -14.31 8.20
CA MET A 73 8.65 -13.17 7.44
C MET A 73 9.88 -12.57 8.10
N SER A 74 9.85 -12.33 9.40
CA SER A 74 11.00 -11.79 10.13
C SER A 74 12.26 -12.67 10.00
N LYS A 75 12.09 -14.00 10.07
CA LYS A 75 13.19 -14.96 9.93
C LYS A 75 13.75 -15.01 8.50
N VAL A 76 12.89 -14.91 7.48
CA VAL A 76 13.32 -14.83 6.06
C VAL A 76 14.23 -13.63 5.83
N TYR A 77 13.99 -12.52 6.52
CA TYR A 77 14.80 -11.30 6.45
C TYR A 77 16.01 -11.32 7.42
N GLY A 78 16.28 -12.45 8.09
CA GLY A 78 17.49 -12.65 8.88
C GLY A 78 17.46 -12.01 10.26
N PHE A 79 16.28 -11.66 10.80
CA PHE A 79 16.18 -11.11 12.16
C PHE A 79 16.51 -12.17 13.20
N ASP A 80 17.25 -11.77 14.23
CA ASP A 80 17.53 -12.62 15.39
C ASP A 80 16.26 -12.86 16.23
N LYS A 81 16.34 -13.82 17.15
CA LYS A 81 15.20 -14.25 17.98
C LYS A 81 14.58 -13.12 18.80
N ALA A 82 15.40 -12.20 19.31
CA ALA A 82 14.93 -11.09 20.14
C ALA A 82 14.17 -10.07 19.28
N LYS A 83 14.73 -9.70 18.11
CA LYS A 83 14.11 -8.79 17.16
C LYS A 83 12.83 -9.40 16.56
N VAL A 84 12.81 -10.70 16.22
CA VAL A 84 11.60 -11.41 15.77
C VAL A 84 10.47 -11.23 16.78
N LYS A 85 10.73 -11.52 18.07
CA LYS A 85 9.71 -11.38 19.12
C LYS A 85 9.19 -9.95 19.23
N SER A 86 10.10 -8.99 19.36
CA SER A 86 9.74 -7.56 19.51
C SER A 86 8.92 -7.05 18.32
N ARG A 87 9.33 -7.36 17.10
CA ARG A 87 8.63 -6.91 15.90
C ARG A 87 7.26 -7.58 15.75
N CYS A 88 7.14 -8.86 16.08
CA CYS A 88 5.85 -9.54 16.07
C CYS A 88 4.88 -8.91 17.07
N ASP A 89 5.33 -8.65 18.29
CA ASP A 89 4.49 -8.03 19.34
C ASP A 89 4.07 -6.61 18.93
N GLU A 90 4.95 -5.83 18.32
CA GLU A 90 4.66 -4.51 17.78
C GLU A 90 3.60 -4.55 16.67
N MET A 91 3.76 -5.44 15.67
CA MET A 91 2.80 -5.56 14.57
C MET A 91 1.43 -6.05 15.04
N ILE A 92 1.39 -7.01 15.95
CA ILE A 92 0.14 -7.53 16.54
C ILE A 92 -0.59 -6.41 17.27
N SER A 93 0.12 -5.59 18.02
CA SER A 93 -0.45 -4.44 18.75
C SER A 93 -0.92 -3.35 17.79
N LEU A 94 -0.09 -2.94 16.83
CA LEU A 94 -0.38 -1.87 15.87
C LEU A 94 -1.66 -2.14 15.06
N PHE A 95 -1.85 -3.39 14.64
CA PHE A 95 -3.01 -3.79 13.83
C PHE A 95 -4.17 -4.38 14.65
N ASN A 96 -4.15 -4.26 15.98
CA ASN A 96 -5.20 -4.80 16.89
C ASN A 96 -5.49 -6.28 16.62
N MET A 97 -4.45 -7.12 16.57
CA MET A 97 -4.57 -8.55 16.31
C MET A 97 -4.34 -9.43 17.56
N ASN A 98 -4.34 -8.84 18.77
CA ASN A 98 -4.05 -9.55 20.01
C ASN A 98 -4.96 -10.76 20.23
N ASP A 99 -6.27 -10.61 20.02
CA ASP A 99 -7.26 -11.65 20.25
C ASP A 99 -7.18 -12.81 19.26
N VAL A 100 -6.60 -12.55 18.07
CA VAL A 100 -6.51 -13.52 16.97
C VAL A 100 -5.08 -13.99 16.69
N GLN A 101 -4.09 -13.55 17.47
CA GLN A 101 -2.68 -13.84 17.18
C GLN A 101 -2.34 -15.33 17.09
N ASN A 102 -3.08 -16.17 17.81
CA ASN A 102 -2.93 -17.63 17.83
C ASN A 102 -3.91 -18.34 16.89
N SER A 103 -4.78 -17.60 16.20
CA SER A 103 -5.73 -18.15 15.22
C SER A 103 -5.04 -18.39 13.88
N ARG A 104 -5.39 -19.47 13.19
CA ARG A 104 -4.88 -19.76 11.85
C ARG A 104 -5.40 -18.73 10.85
N ALA A 105 -4.52 -18.25 9.96
CA ALA A 105 -4.88 -17.21 9.01
C ALA A 105 -6.06 -17.56 8.09
N LYS A 106 -6.27 -18.86 7.78
CA LYS A 106 -7.44 -19.29 6.98
C LYS A 106 -8.78 -19.05 7.66
N THR A 107 -8.83 -18.97 9.00
CA THR A 107 -10.07 -18.77 9.78
C THR A 107 -10.38 -17.29 10.03
N LEU A 108 -9.49 -16.38 9.63
CA LEU A 108 -9.67 -14.95 9.82
C LEU A 108 -10.70 -14.38 8.85
N SER A 109 -11.37 -13.28 9.26
CA SER A 109 -12.14 -12.43 8.36
C SER A 109 -11.26 -11.79 7.27
N GLY A 110 -11.86 -11.28 6.20
CA GLY A 110 -11.13 -10.53 5.16
C GLY A 110 -10.32 -9.35 5.71
N GLY A 111 -10.91 -8.59 6.65
CA GLY A 111 -10.24 -7.47 7.31
C GLY A 111 -8.99 -7.89 8.09
N TYR A 112 -9.06 -8.94 8.89
CA TYR A 112 -7.89 -9.45 9.61
C TYR A 112 -6.82 -10.04 8.68
N LYS A 113 -7.21 -10.71 7.58
CA LYS A 113 -6.25 -11.17 6.56
C LYS A 113 -5.53 -9.99 5.91
N ARG A 114 -6.25 -8.89 5.62
CA ARG A 114 -5.66 -7.68 5.07
C ARG A 114 -4.70 -7.02 6.05
N LYS A 115 -5.10 -6.86 7.32
CA LYS A 115 -4.22 -6.35 8.39
C LYS A 115 -2.95 -7.19 8.52
N LEU A 116 -3.08 -8.52 8.50
CA LEU A 116 -1.93 -9.44 8.55
C LEU A 116 -1.01 -9.27 7.33
N SER A 117 -1.56 -9.17 6.13
CA SER A 117 -0.77 -8.95 4.89
C SER A 117 0.05 -7.66 4.97
N ILE A 118 -0.55 -6.56 5.44
CA ILE A 118 0.14 -5.29 5.62
C ILE A 118 1.19 -5.37 6.72
N ALA A 119 0.87 -6.01 7.86
CA ALA A 119 1.80 -6.23 8.95
C ALA A 119 3.03 -7.06 8.52
N MET A 120 2.84 -8.09 7.70
CA MET A 120 3.91 -8.90 7.12
C MET A 120 4.82 -8.08 6.19
N ALA A 121 4.26 -7.13 5.44
CA ALA A 121 5.05 -6.22 4.60
C ALA A 121 5.82 -5.19 5.43
N LEU A 122 5.24 -4.72 6.55
CA LEU A 122 5.83 -3.71 7.43
C LEU A 122 6.87 -4.28 8.40
N ILE A 123 6.79 -5.57 8.74
CA ILE A 123 7.65 -6.20 9.75
C ILE A 123 9.13 -6.12 9.41
N THR A 124 9.45 -6.02 8.10
CA THR A 124 10.82 -5.94 7.57
C THR A 124 11.45 -4.56 7.68
N GLU A 125 10.74 -3.58 8.27
CA GLU A 125 11.17 -2.18 8.41
C GLU A 125 11.50 -1.51 7.07
N PRO A 126 10.59 -1.56 6.08
CA PRO A 126 10.86 -1.00 4.76
C PRO A 126 10.91 0.54 4.82
N LYS A 127 11.67 1.16 3.89
CA LYS A 127 11.64 2.62 3.66
C LYS A 127 10.44 3.05 2.84
N VAL A 128 10.00 2.19 1.93
CA VAL A 128 8.84 2.42 1.05
C VAL A 128 7.90 1.22 1.13
N MET A 129 6.63 1.49 1.30
CA MET A 129 5.59 0.48 1.37
C MET A 129 4.60 0.65 0.22
N PHE A 130 4.37 -0.42 -0.53
CA PHE A 130 3.36 -0.46 -1.58
C PHE A 130 2.13 -1.19 -1.08
N LEU A 131 0.97 -0.52 -1.16
CA LEU A 131 -0.35 -1.06 -0.81
C LEU A 131 -1.22 -1.08 -2.05
N ASP A 132 -1.48 -2.26 -2.59
CA ASP A 132 -2.31 -2.40 -3.79
C ASP A 132 -3.76 -2.68 -3.40
N GLU A 133 -4.64 -1.68 -3.59
CA GLU A 133 -6.08 -1.74 -3.28
C GLU A 133 -6.34 -2.26 -1.83
N PRO A 134 -5.78 -1.62 -0.77
CA PRO A 134 -5.73 -2.20 0.58
C PRO A 134 -7.10 -2.44 1.22
N THR A 135 -8.13 -1.70 0.82
CA THR A 135 -9.47 -1.82 1.41
C THR A 135 -10.49 -2.52 0.51
N LEU A 136 -10.04 -3.04 -0.64
CA LEU A 136 -10.93 -3.73 -1.58
C LEU A 136 -11.66 -4.91 -0.90
N GLY A 137 -12.99 -4.91 -1.03
CA GLY A 137 -13.84 -5.97 -0.49
C GLY A 137 -14.02 -5.96 1.04
N LEU A 138 -13.56 -4.93 1.74
CA LEU A 138 -13.80 -4.75 3.16
C LEU A 138 -15.15 -4.02 3.40
N ASP A 139 -15.82 -4.40 4.49
CA ASP A 139 -16.95 -3.62 5.01
C ASP A 139 -16.49 -2.27 5.59
N VAL A 140 -17.45 -1.39 5.86
CA VAL A 140 -17.19 -0.01 6.30
C VAL A 140 -16.37 0.05 7.61
N LEU A 141 -16.64 -0.84 8.57
CA LEU A 141 -15.95 -0.83 9.86
C LEU A 141 -14.50 -1.32 9.70
N ALA A 142 -14.30 -2.44 9.01
CA ALA A 142 -12.98 -2.99 8.74
C ALA A 142 -12.11 -2.03 7.92
N ARG A 143 -12.72 -1.27 6.97
CA ARG A 143 -12.04 -0.23 6.20
C ARG A 143 -11.55 0.90 7.10
N ARG A 144 -12.40 1.44 7.97
CA ARG A 144 -12.04 2.53 8.90
C ARG A 144 -10.93 2.11 9.87
N GLU A 145 -11.01 0.89 10.42
CA GLU A 145 -9.97 0.36 11.29
C GLU A 145 -8.62 0.22 10.55
N LEU A 146 -8.67 -0.18 9.28
CA LEU A 146 -7.45 -0.28 8.46
C LEU A 146 -6.87 1.10 8.16
N TRP A 147 -7.70 2.09 7.84
CA TRP A 147 -7.27 3.47 7.64
C TRP A 147 -6.55 4.02 8.86
N GLN A 148 -7.13 3.84 10.06
CA GLN A 148 -6.48 4.26 11.31
C GLN A 148 -5.10 3.62 11.49
N ALA A 149 -4.96 2.33 11.17
CA ALA A 149 -3.67 1.66 11.24
C ALA A 149 -2.65 2.21 10.21
N ILE A 150 -3.11 2.53 8.99
CA ILE A 150 -2.25 3.14 7.95
C ILE A 150 -1.85 4.57 8.34
N GLU A 151 -2.75 5.36 8.92
CA GLU A 151 -2.44 6.72 9.38
C GLU A 151 -1.32 6.75 10.43
N LEU A 152 -1.26 5.76 11.32
CA LEU A 152 -0.19 5.63 12.31
C LEU A 152 1.21 5.40 11.69
N LEU A 153 1.27 5.06 10.40
CA LEU A 153 2.51 4.87 9.66
C LEU A 153 3.01 6.14 8.98
N LYS A 154 2.16 7.17 8.82
CA LYS A 154 2.56 8.46 8.26
C LYS A 154 3.75 9.05 9.02
N GLY A 155 4.68 9.64 8.29
CA GLY A 155 5.92 10.19 8.85
C GLY A 155 6.99 9.14 9.21
N LYS A 156 6.64 7.85 9.27
CA LYS A 156 7.56 6.76 9.62
C LYS A 156 8.06 5.97 8.41
N VAL A 157 7.19 5.77 7.44
CA VAL A 157 7.47 5.04 6.19
C VAL A 157 6.78 5.75 5.04
N THR A 158 7.44 5.84 3.89
CA THR A 158 6.80 6.35 2.67
C THR A 158 5.82 5.30 2.15
N ILE A 159 4.57 5.69 1.92
CA ILE A 159 3.53 4.76 1.47
C ILE A 159 3.06 5.17 0.07
N ILE A 160 3.04 4.21 -0.84
CA ILE A 160 2.39 4.35 -2.15
C ILE A 160 1.21 3.39 -2.16
N LEU A 161 0.02 3.97 -2.18
CA LEU A 161 -1.24 3.25 -2.15
C LEU A 161 -1.92 3.36 -3.51
N THR A 162 -2.42 2.26 -4.06
CA THR A 162 -3.35 2.33 -5.20
C THR A 162 -4.78 2.18 -4.72
N THR A 163 -5.68 2.91 -5.33
CA THR A 163 -7.10 2.78 -5.05
C THR A 163 -7.95 3.28 -6.22
N HIS A 164 -9.19 2.82 -6.27
CA HIS A 164 -10.25 3.40 -7.09
C HIS A 164 -11.34 4.07 -6.21
N TYR A 165 -11.16 4.06 -4.89
CA TYR A 165 -12.05 4.73 -3.94
C TYR A 165 -11.57 6.15 -3.69
N MET A 166 -12.35 7.16 -4.12
CA MET A 166 -12.04 8.57 -3.92
C MET A 166 -11.93 8.91 -2.44
N GLU A 167 -12.88 8.42 -1.63
CA GLU A 167 -12.90 8.62 -0.18
C GLU A 167 -11.60 8.13 0.51
N GLU A 168 -11.03 7.01 0.05
CA GLU A 168 -9.76 6.49 0.59
C GLU A 168 -8.58 7.39 0.24
N ALA A 169 -8.49 7.81 -1.03
CA ALA A 169 -7.44 8.71 -1.49
C ALA A 169 -7.53 10.07 -0.77
N GLU A 170 -8.73 10.63 -0.64
CA GLU A 170 -8.98 11.91 0.02
C GLU A 170 -8.63 11.86 1.51
N HIS A 171 -9.01 10.77 2.19
CA HIS A 171 -8.82 10.63 3.64
C HIS A 171 -7.36 10.36 4.02
N LEU A 172 -6.67 9.50 3.27
CA LEU A 172 -5.35 9.02 3.67
C LEU A 172 -4.19 9.82 3.07
N SER A 173 -4.34 10.41 1.88
CA SER A 173 -3.18 10.82 1.11
C SER A 173 -2.74 12.25 1.39
N ASP A 174 -1.44 12.46 1.42
CA ASP A 174 -0.83 13.80 1.41
C ASP A 174 -0.82 14.37 -0.02
N LYS A 175 -0.61 13.48 -1.02
CA LYS A 175 -0.71 13.79 -2.45
C LYS A 175 -1.40 12.67 -3.21
N ILE A 176 -2.07 13.05 -4.29
CA ILE A 176 -2.85 12.17 -5.15
C ILE A 176 -2.37 12.33 -6.58
N ALA A 177 -2.07 11.22 -7.25
CA ALA A 177 -1.91 11.19 -8.70
C ALA A 177 -3.14 10.53 -9.32
N ILE A 178 -3.79 11.22 -10.24
CA ILE A 178 -4.91 10.70 -11.02
C ILE A 178 -4.35 10.01 -12.25
N MET A 179 -4.61 8.72 -12.35
CA MET A 179 -4.12 7.87 -13.45
C MET A 179 -5.26 7.49 -14.38
N LEU A 180 -5.09 7.81 -15.67
CA LEU A 180 -6.03 7.52 -16.75
C LEU A 180 -5.26 6.87 -17.91
N ASP A 181 -5.76 5.76 -18.44
CA ASP A 181 -5.22 5.06 -19.62
C ASP A 181 -3.68 4.87 -19.61
N GLY A 182 -3.15 4.46 -18.46
CA GLY A 182 -1.72 4.20 -18.27
C GLY A 182 -0.85 5.43 -18.05
N LYS A 183 -1.43 6.63 -17.93
CA LYS A 183 -0.70 7.90 -17.75
C LYS A 183 -1.17 8.62 -16.49
N ILE A 184 -0.27 9.35 -15.86
CA ILE A 184 -0.65 10.32 -14.83
C ILE A 184 -1.20 11.55 -15.55
N ALA A 185 -2.50 11.80 -15.38
CA ALA A 185 -3.17 12.95 -15.96
C ALA A 185 -2.88 14.22 -15.14
N GLU A 186 -2.99 14.12 -13.81
CA GLU A 186 -2.72 15.23 -12.89
C GLU A 186 -2.18 14.68 -11.56
N MET A 187 -1.46 15.52 -10.82
CA MET A 187 -0.89 15.16 -9.52
C MET A 187 -0.76 16.39 -8.61
N GLY A 188 -1.16 16.24 -7.36
CA GLY A 188 -1.05 17.29 -6.35
C GLY A 188 -1.70 16.92 -5.03
N THR A 189 -1.73 17.85 -4.09
CA THR A 189 -2.62 17.79 -2.92
C THR A 189 -4.07 17.93 -3.36
N LEU A 190 -5.03 17.51 -2.54
CA LEU A 190 -6.45 17.71 -2.85
C LEU A 190 -6.74 19.18 -3.20
N SER A 191 -6.24 20.11 -2.39
CA SER A 191 -6.47 21.56 -2.61
C SER A 191 -5.88 22.09 -3.92
N GLU A 192 -4.74 21.55 -4.38
CA GLU A 192 -4.15 21.89 -5.68
C GLU A 192 -5.01 21.35 -6.83
N LEU A 193 -5.46 20.12 -6.72
CA LEU A 193 -6.33 19.48 -7.72
C LEU A 193 -7.70 20.16 -7.82
N GLU A 194 -8.29 20.58 -6.71
CA GLU A 194 -9.53 21.35 -6.67
C GLU A 194 -9.37 22.71 -7.38
N LYS A 195 -8.28 23.44 -7.11
CA LYS A 195 -7.98 24.72 -7.78
C LYS A 195 -7.79 24.55 -9.29
N LEU A 196 -7.08 23.50 -9.71
CA LEU A 196 -6.79 23.21 -11.11
C LEU A 196 -8.06 22.83 -11.89
N SER A 197 -8.93 22.04 -11.28
CA SER A 197 -10.19 21.60 -11.90
C SER A 197 -11.31 22.63 -11.81
N GLY A 198 -11.27 23.52 -10.80
CA GLY A 198 -12.37 24.43 -10.46
C GLY A 198 -13.57 23.71 -9.79
N LYS A 199 -13.33 22.49 -9.27
CA LYS A 199 -14.32 21.65 -8.59
C LYS A 199 -13.96 21.48 -7.12
N THR A 200 -14.91 21.04 -6.31
CA THR A 200 -14.73 20.75 -4.88
C THR A 200 -15.03 19.28 -4.62
N GLY A 201 -14.15 18.61 -3.86
CA GLY A 201 -14.21 17.17 -3.60
C GLY A 201 -13.58 16.33 -4.72
N LEU A 202 -12.91 15.26 -4.31
CA LEU A 202 -12.06 14.47 -5.22
C LEU A 202 -12.86 13.76 -6.32
N GLU A 203 -14.16 13.44 -6.08
CA GLU A 203 -15.02 12.80 -7.08
C GLU A 203 -15.27 13.72 -8.27
N ASP A 204 -15.70 14.97 -8.02
CA ASP A 204 -15.96 15.95 -9.07
C ASP A 204 -14.66 16.38 -9.78
N VAL A 205 -13.56 16.49 -9.03
CA VAL A 205 -12.22 16.73 -9.57
C VAL A 205 -11.81 15.62 -10.55
N PHE A 206 -12.01 14.36 -10.16
CA PHE A 206 -11.66 13.21 -11.00
C PHE A 206 -12.47 13.20 -12.30
N VAL A 207 -13.79 13.44 -12.23
CA VAL A 207 -14.66 13.49 -13.41
C VAL A 207 -14.20 14.58 -14.37
N GLU A 208 -13.98 15.80 -13.88
CA GLU A 208 -13.53 16.93 -14.69
C GLU A 208 -12.20 16.64 -15.41
N ILE A 209 -11.20 16.07 -14.69
CA ILE A 209 -9.91 15.73 -15.28
C ILE A 209 -10.06 14.60 -16.31
N ALA A 210 -10.91 13.60 -16.04
CA ALA A 210 -11.17 12.51 -16.98
C ALA A 210 -11.87 12.99 -18.26
N GLU A 211 -12.77 13.98 -18.20
CA GLU A 211 -13.41 14.58 -19.36
C GLU A 211 -12.42 15.39 -20.22
N ARG A 212 -11.54 16.18 -19.56
CA ARG A 212 -10.49 16.97 -20.25
C ARG A 212 -9.49 16.07 -21.00
N SER A 213 -9.16 14.90 -20.44
CA SER A 213 -8.18 14.01 -21.08
C SER A 213 -8.72 13.22 -22.28
N LYS A 214 -10.05 13.31 -22.57
CA LYS A 214 -10.67 12.71 -23.76
C LYS A 214 -10.76 13.67 -24.97
N ASN A 215 -10.56 14.95 -24.71
CA ASN A 215 -10.56 16.02 -25.72
C ASN A 215 -9.12 16.39 -26.13
#